data_9b169d246685953dfd85df5c0060226f
#
_entry.id   9b169d246685953dfd85df5c0060226f
#
_cell.length_a   1.000
_cell.length_b   1.000
_cell.length_c   1.000
_cell.angle_alpha   90.00
_cell.angle_beta   90.00
_cell.angle_gamma   90.00
#
_symmetry.space_group_name_H-M   'P 1'
#
loop_
_entity.id
_entity.type
_entity.pdbx_description
1 polymer ?
#
loop_
_entity_poly.entity_id
_entity_poly.type
_entity_poly.pdbx_seq_one_letter_code
_entity_poly.pdbx_strand_id
1 'polypeptide(L)'
;MVQRIINPAPPNLPLGTDQYDRRYQDSYSNVLRLYFNQLKNSLAELFGNQGGKFIAFPYGAFHQDGNTTLSANITNVSVTPIQVASTAGFPVPGWILIGNEIISYTTKTATTFDGVITRGVLGTTNVAHNTGDAVSEVQGTGGALTIGTVLFNNTDFSNGVSASADYSKLIFDNPGIYNIQISVQLLNFTTSEDNVTLWFRQNGIDIPASASIEEVNSKHGTSPGARILALNIYVSVAAGDTISLAWTSDTGNSVIATYPPGTAPVHPSSPALILTAQFVSALPA
;
A
#
# COMPACT_ATOMS: atom_id res chain seq x y z
N MET A 1 2.00 20.04 -9.17
CA MET A 1 2.33 21.48 -9.00
C MET A 1 1.93 21.86 -7.58
N VAL A 2 2.91 22.14 -6.71
CA VAL A 2 2.64 22.51 -5.30
C VAL A 2 1.98 23.88 -5.29
N GLN A 3 0.72 23.95 -4.89
CA GLN A 3 0.01 25.22 -4.75
C GLN A 3 0.55 25.93 -3.49
N ARG A 4 1.37 26.95 -3.71
CA ARG A 4 1.98 27.72 -2.62
C ARG A 4 0.95 28.73 -2.12
N ILE A 5 0.50 28.59 -0.88
CA ILE A 5 -0.33 29.61 -0.23
C ILE A 5 0.50 30.88 -0.10
N ILE A 6 0.07 31.97 -0.75
CA ILE A 6 0.73 33.26 -0.66
C ILE A 6 0.22 33.94 0.61
N ASN A 7 1.13 34.17 1.56
CA ASN A 7 0.84 35.01 2.72
C ASN A 7 0.92 36.49 2.26
N PRO A 8 -0.20 37.24 2.20
CA PRO A 8 -0.15 38.64 1.77
C PRO A 8 0.62 39.47 2.80
N ALA A 9 1.62 40.20 2.34
CA ALA A 9 2.37 41.11 3.21
C ALA A 9 1.44 42.22 3.77
N PRO A 10 1.67 42.66 5.01
CA PRO A 10 0.93 43.80 5.56
C PRO A 10 1.00 45.00 4.62
N PRO A 11 -0.10 45.74 4.38
CA PRO A 11 -0.11 46.87 3.49
C PRO A 11 0.65 48.05 4.12
N ASN A 12 1.40 48.75 3.29
CA ASN A 12 1.97 50.02 3.67
C ASN A 12 0.89 51.11 3.55
N LEU A 13 0.35 51.52 4.70
CA LEU A 13 -0.72 52.51 4.74
C LEU A 13 -0.17 53.91 4.57
N PRO A 14 -0.83 54.82 3.81
CA PRO A 14 -0.42 56.20 3.68
C PRO A 14 -0.51 56.91 5.04
N LEU A 15 0.43 57.83 5.34
CA LEU A 15 0.43 58.64 6.55
C LEU A 15 -0.74 59.60 6.52
N GLY A 16 -1.35 59.85 7.68
CA GLY A 16 -2.45 60.77 7.84
C GLY A 16 -2.03 62.20 7.55
N THR A 17 -2.97 63.01 7.10
CA THR A 17 -2.81 64.47 6.91
C THR A 17 -3.41 65.24 8.08
N ASP A 18 -2.91 66.44 8.37
CA ASP A 18 -3.44 67.26 9.48
C ASP A 18 -4.85 67.79 9.23
N GLN A 19 -5.30 67.72 8.00
CA GLN A 19 -6.67 68.12 7.60
C GLN A 19 -7.30 67.04 6.74
N TYR A 20 -8.65 67.03 6.68
CA TYR A 20 -9.38 66.11 5.87
C TYR A 20 -8.98 66.28 4.38
N ASP A 21 -8.47 65.17 3.82
CA ASP A 21 -8.13 65.08 2.39
C ASP A 21 -8.87 63.85 1.80
N ARG A 22 -9.75 64.13 0.86
CA ARG A 22 -10.50 63.11 0.17
C ARG A 22 -9.62 62.10 -0.57
N ARG A 23 -8.53 62.60 -1.19
CA ARG A 23 -7.60 61.72 -1.93
C ARG A 23 -6.89 60.76 -1.00
N TYR A 24 -6.51 61.23 0.21
CA TYR A 24 -5.96 60.40 1.25
C TYR A 24 -6.95 59.30 1.66
N GLN A 25 -8.21 59.63 1.93
CA GLN A 25 -9.25 58.67 2.31
C GLN A 25 -9.50 57.62 1.21
N ASP A 26 -9.56 58.07 -0.05
CA ASP A 26 -9.74 57.18 -1.21
C ASP A 26 -8.54 56.23 -1.34
N SER A 27 -7.30 56.74 -1.21
CA SER A 27 -6.07 55.96 -1.23
C SER A 27 -6.01 54.93 -0.13
N TYR A 28 -6.30 55.32 1.12
CA TYR A 28 -6.32 54.48 2.31
C TYR A 28 -7.34 53.33 2.16
N SER A 29 -8.57 53.69 1.77
CA SER A 29 -9.64 52.70 1.55
C SER A 29 -9.31 51.72 0.41
N ASN A 30 -8.64 52.20 -0.68
CA ASN A 30 -8.23 51.36 -1.77
C ASN A 30 -7.13 50.35 -1.36
N VAL A 31 -6.11 50.81 -0.62
CA VAL A 31 -5.05 49.92 -0.10
C VAL A 31 -5.61 48.83 0.80
N LEU A 32 -6.50 49.19 1.75
CA LEU A 32 -7.17 48.21 2.60
C LEU A 32 -8.03 47.23 1.81
N ARG A 33 -8.81 47.72 0.82
CA ARG A 33 -9.64 46.86 -0.03
C ARG A 33 -8.80 45.85 -0.80
N LEU A 34 -7.66 46.28 -1.36
CA LEU A 34 -6.74 45.38 -2.07
C LEU A 34 -6.15 44.33 -1.15
N TYR A 35 -5.73 44.75 0.05
CA TYR A 35 -5.22 43.81 1.05
C TYR A 35 -6.25 42.76 1.47
N PHE A 36 -7.48 43.19 1.82
CA PHE A 36 -8.54 42.27 2.18
C PHE A 36 -8.96 41.34 1.03
N ASN A 37 -8.92 41.82 -0.22
CA ASN A 37 -9.16 40.98 -1.39
C ASN A 37 -8.06 39.91 -1.55
N GLN A 38 -6.79 40.25 -1.35
CA GLN A 38 -5.69 39.28 -1.36
C GLN A 38 -5.83 38.27 -0.23
N LEU A 39 -6.13 38.74 0.98
CA LEU A 39 -6.37 37.87 2.14
C LEU A 39 -7.55 36.93 1.88
N LYS A 40 -8.68 37.45 1.35
CA LYS A 40 -9.84 36.65 0.97
C LYS A 40 -9.47 35.56 -0.06
N ASN A 41 -8.68 35.91 -1.07
CA ASN A 41 -8.26 34.95 -2.09
C ASN A 41 -7.36 33.86 -1.50
N SER A 42 -6.41 34.24 -0.62
CA SER A 42 -5.54 33.27 0.08
C SER A 42 -6.33 32.35 1.01
N LEU A 43 -7.34 32.90 1.70
CA LEU A 43 -8.25 32.11 2.54
C LEU A 43 -9.18 31.24 1.68
N ALA A 44 -9.63 31.72 0.52
CA ALA A 44 -10.44 30.92 -0.40
C ALA A 44 -9.66 29.76 -1.00
N GLU A 45 -8.36 29.92 -1.22
CA GLU A 45 -7.47 28.81 -1.61
C GLU A 45 -7.34 27.78 -0.47
N LEU A 46 -7.26 28.27 0.79
CA LEU A 46 -7.15 27.40 1.96
C LEU A 46 -8.46 26.65 2.28
N PHE A 47 -9.61 27.35 2.22
CA PHE A 47 -10.91 26.81 2.63
C PHE A 47 -11.85 26.49 1.46
N GLY A 48 -11.50 26.87 0.23
CA GLY A 48 -12.34 26.77 -0.97
C GLY A 48 -13.51 27.76 -1.00
N ASN A 49 -14.07 27.99 -2.18
CA ASN A 49 -15.11 28.99 -2.44
C ASN A 49 -16.44 28.75 -1.68
N GLN A 50 -16.59 27.59 -1.04
CA GLN A 50 -17.80 27.21 -0.31
C GLN A 50 -17.52 26.71 1.11
N GLY A 51 -16.38 27.09 1.69
CA GLY A 51 -16.05 26.79 3.08
C GLY A 51 -15.91 25.29 3.36
N GLY A 52 -14.99 24.60 2.72
CA GLY A 52 -14.83 23.17 2.96
C GLY A 52 -13.89 22.43 2.03
N LYS A 53 -13.21 23.07 1.11
CA LYS A 53 -12.08 22.46 0.42
C LYS A 53 -10.84 22.60 1.29
N PHE A 54 -10.62 21.61 2.12
CA PHE A 54 -9.31 21.44 2.71
C PHE A 54 -8.28 21.29 1.59
N ILE A 55 -7.08 21.83 1.77
CA ILE A 55 -5.94 21.47 0.96
C ILE A 55 -5.84 19.95 1.04
N ALA A 56 -5.91 19.29 -0.10
CA ALA A 56 -5.71 17.85 -0.14
C ALA A 56 -4.22 17.60 0.18
N PHE A 57 -3.92 17.24 1.44
CA PHE A 57 -2.59 16.77 1.81
C PHE A 57 -2.30 15.48 1.03
N PRO A 58 -1.03 15.20 0.71
CA PRO A 58 -0.66 13.94 0.09
C PRO A 58 -1.05 12.73 0.97
N TYR A 59 -1.63 11.74 0.33
CA TYR A 59 -2.02 10.48 0.98
C TYR A 59 -2.09 9.35 -0.06
N GLY A 60 -2.08 8.11 0.42
CA GLY A 60 -2.35 6.94 -0.38
C GLY A 60 -2.83 5.78 0.48
N ALA A 61 -3.75 4.99 -0.05
CA ALA A 61 -4.19 3.73 0.51
C ALA A 61 -4.08 2.64 -0.56
N PHE A 62 -3.40 1.57 -0.23
CA PHE A 62 -3.04 0.48 -1.12
C PHE A 62 -3.28 -0.85 -0.43
N HIS A 63 -3.58 -1.87 -1.20
CA HIS A 63 -3.69 -3.23 -0.67
C HIS A 63 -3.28 -4.27 -1.70
N GLN A 64 -3.03 -5.49 -1.22
CA GLN A 64 -2.81 -6.67 -2.03
C GLN A 64 -4.00 -7.61 -1.86
N ASP A 65 -4.77 -7.81 -2.93
CA ASP A 65 -5.93 -8.69 -2.97
C ASP A 65 -6.01 -9.41 -4.31
N GLY A 66 -5.26 -10.51 -4.43
CA GLY A 66 -5.30 -11.41 -5.58
C GLY A 66 -6.24 -12.57 -5.31
N ASN A 67 -7.49 -12.50 -5.79
CA ASN A 67 -8.49 -13.55 -5.67
C ASN A 67 -9.13 -13.88 -7.01
N THR A 68 -9.36 -15.17 -7.23
CA THR A 68 -10.08 -15.71 -8.39
C THR A 68 -10.70 -17.06 -8.04
N THR A 69 -11.26 -17.77 -9.01
CA THR A 69 -11.78 -19.12 -8.85
C THR A 69 -11.30 -20.03 -9.97
N LEU A 70 -11.18 -21.32 -9.69
CA LEU A 70 -10.90 -22.31 -10.73
C LEU A 70 -12.02 -22.36 -11.76
N SER A 71 -11.66 -22.37 -13.07
CA SER A 71 -12.59 -22.55 -14.18
C SER A 71 -12.66 -24.01 -14.65
N ALA A 72 -11.72 -24.85 -14.22
CA ALA A 72 -11.68 -26.28 -14.53
C ALA A 72 -11.12 -27.06 -13.33
N ASN A 73 -11.54 -28.31 -13.21
CA ASN A 73 -10.99 -29.24 -12.22
C ASN A 73 -9.51 -29.50 -12.47
N ILE A 74 -8.74 -29.62 -11.38
CA ILE A 74 -7.34 -30.08 -11.43
C ILE A 74 -7.20 -31.32 -10.54
N THR A 75 -6.44 -32.31 -11.02
CA THR A 75 -6.12 -33.50 -10.24
C THR A 75 -4.93 -33.26 -9.33
N ASN A 76 -4.68 -34.15 -8.38
CA ASN A 76 -3.53 -34.07 -7.46
C ASN A 76 -2.16 -34.21 -8.18
N VAL A 77 -2.14 -34.59 -9.45
CA VAL A 77 -0.91 -34.76 -10.27
C VAL A 77 -0.85 -33.81 -11.46
N SER A 78 -1.86 -32.93 -11.63
CA SER A 78 -1.88 -31.98 -12.75
C SER A 78 -0.72 -31.00 -12.65
N VAL A 79 0.08 -30.92 -13.72
CA VAL A 79 1.13 -29.91 -13.94
C VAL A 79 0.87 -29.12 -15.23
N THR A 80 -0.37 -29.23 -15.75
CA THR A 80 -0.85 -28.48 -16.92
C THR A 80 -1.29 -27.08 -16.49
N PRO A 81 -1.52 -26.15 -17.44
CA PRO A 81 -2.04 -24.83 -17.14
C PRO A 81 -3.26 -24.87 -16.23
N ILE A 82 -3.22 -24.10 -15.15
CA ILE A 82 -4.32 -23.99 -14.18
C ILE A 82 -5.28 -22.92 -14.69
N GLN A 83 -6.49 -23.34 -15.08
CA GLN A 83 -7.51 -22.46 -15.62
C GLN A 83 -8.29 -21.76 -14.48
N VAL A 84 -8.40 -20.44 -14.57
CA VAL A 84 -9.09 -19.59 -13.60
C VAL A 84 -9.97 -18.55 -14.30
N ALA A 85 -10.87 -17.94 -13.57
CA ALA A 85 -11.74 -16.89 -14.10
C ALA A 85 -10.94 -15.64 -14.54
N SER A 86 -9.89 -15.27 -13.80
CA SER A 86 -9.00 -14.14 -14.11
C SER A 86 -7.68 -14.30 -13.38
N THR A 87 -6.58 -13.87 -13.99
CA THR A 87 -5.27 -13.77 -13.36
C THR A 87 -4.87 -12.32 -13.04
N ALA A 88 -5.81 -11.37 -13.18
CA ALA A 88 -5.57 -9.98 -12.82
C ALA A 88 -5.19 -9.88 -11.34
N GLY A 89 -4.21 -9.04 -11.00
CA GLY A 89 -3.72 -8.88 -9.63
C GLY A 89 -2.70 -9.91 -9.13
N PHE A 90 -2.42 -10.96 -9.91
CA PHE A 90 -1.40 -11.96 -9.56
C PHE A 90 -0.05 -11.61 -10.19
N PRO A 91 1.08 -11.73 -9.47
CA PRO A 91 2.43 -11.46 -10.00
C PRO A 91 2.89 -12.51 -11.02
N VAL A 92 4.04 -12.29 -11.66
CA VAL A 92 4.72 -13.25 -12.56
C VAL A 92 6.24 -13.17 -12.32
N PRO A 93 6.89 -14.29 -11.94
CA PRO A 93 6.31 -15.55 -11.46
C PRO A 93 5.54 -15.35 -10.16
N GLY A 94 4.80 -16.38 -9.71
CA GLY A 94 4.02 -16.25 -8.49
C GLY A 94 3.62 -17.58 -7.87
N TRP A 95 2.95 -17.47 -6.73
CA TRP A 95 2.38 -18.60 -6.01
C TRP A 95 0.88 -18.36 -5.79
N ILE A 96 0.11 -19.43 -5.77
CA ILE A 96 -1.31 -19.43 -5.47
C ILE A 96 -1.62 -20.42 -4.36
N LEU A 97 -2.64 -20.11 -3.58
CA LEU A 97 -3.22 -20.96 -2.55
C LEU A 97 -4.60 -21.42 -3.00
N ILE A 98 -4.84 -22.73 -3.01
CA ILE A 98 -6.15 -23.34 -3.27
C ILE A 98 -6.44 -24.29 -2.09
N GLY A 99 -7.43 -23.94 -1.27
CA GLY A 99 -7.64 -24.61 0.00
C GLY A 99 -6.41 -24.49 0.90
N ASN A 100 -5.70 -25.58 1.15
CA ASN A 100 -4.45 -25.62 1.91
C ASN A 100 -3.22 -26.02 1.07
N GLU A 101 -3.33 -25.98 -0.24
CA GLU A 101 -2.22 -26.30 -1.15
C GLU A 101 -1.65 -25.04 -1.77
N ILE A 102 -0.33 -24.85 -1.67
CA ILE A 102 0.42 -23.82 -2.36
C ILE A 102 0.97 -24.38 -3.67
N ILE A 103 0.73 -23.69 -4.76
CA ILE A 103 1.18 -24.04 -6.11
C ILE A 103 1.95 -22.86 -6.69
N SER A 104 3.14 -23.12 -7.24
CA SER A 104 3.90 -22.07 -7.95
C SER A 104 3.69 -22.17 -9.47
N TYR A 105 3.85 -21.04 -10.13
CA TYR A 105 3.83 -20.92 -11.59
C TYR A 105 4.87 -19.91 -12.05
N THR A 106 5.31 -20.02 -13.33
CA THR A 106 6.35 -19.12 -13.85
C THR A 106 5.85 -18.16 -14.91
N THR A 107 4.70 -18.41 -15.52
CA THR A 107 4.05 -17.54 -16.51
C THR A 107 2.55 -17.54 -16.31
N LYS A 108 1.83 -16.60 -16.92
CA LYS A 108 0.37 -16.56 -16.91
C LYS A 108 -0.18 -15.96 -18.21
N THR A 109 -1.43 -16.30 -18.54
CA THR A 109 -2.26 -15.57 -19.49
C THR A 109 -3.36 -14.80 -18.74
N ALA A 110 -4.34 -14.25 -19.40
CA ALA A 110 -5.47 -13.58 -18.74
C ALA A 110 -6.33 -14.53 -17.88
N THR A 111 -6.31 -15.84 -18.17
CA THR A 111 -7.17 -16.83 -17.52
C THR A 111 -6.47 -18.14 -17.16
N THR A 112 -5.14 -18.20 -17.24
CA THR A 112 -4.37 -19.39 -16.85
C THR A 112 -3.11 -19.03 -16.10
N PHE A 113 -2.75 -19.83 -15.10
CA PHE A 113 -1.39 -19.89 -14.57
C PHE A 113 -0.64 -21.00 -15.30
N ASP A 114 0.58 -20.70 -15.75
CA ASP A 114 1.26 -21.45 -16.79
C ASP A 114 2.77 -21.62 -16.53
N GLY A 115 3.46 -22.19 -17.52
CA GLY A 115 4.89 -22.44 -17.51
C GLY A 115 5.25 -23.63 -16.62
N VAL A 116 6.22 -23.47 -15.74
CA VAL A 116 6.57 -24.52 -14.77
C VAL A 116 5.63 -24.44 -13.59
N ILE A 117 4.74 -25.44 -13.49
CA ILE A 117 3.82 -25.59 -12.35
C ILE A 117 4.44 -26.56 -11.35
N THR A 118 4.61 -26.09 -10.10
CA THR A 118 5.06 -26.94 -8.99
C THR A 118 3.95 -27.01 -7.95
N ARG A 119 3.49 -28.22 -7.68
CA ARG A 119 2.45 -28.53 -6.69
C ARG A 119 3.07 -28.78 -5.32
N GLY A 120 2.32 -28.50 -4.27
CA GLY A 120 2.75 -28.81 -2.89
C GLY A 120 3.94 -27.99 -2.40
N VAL A 121 4.06 -26.75 -2.83
CA VAL A 121 5.13 -25.85 -2.38
C VAL A 121 5.07 -25.68 -0.85
N LEU A 122 6.23 -25.53 -0.20
CA LEU A 122 6.38 -25.48 1.26
C LEU A 122 5.87 -26.76 2.00
N GLY A 123 5.88 -27.92 1.33
CA GLY A 123 5.44 -29.18 1.93
C GLY A 123 3.92 -29.27 2.12
N THR A 124 3.15 -28.45 1.45
CA THR A 124 1.69 -28.59 1.39
C THR A 124 1.32 -29.84 0.58
N THR A 125 0.14 -30.42 0.85
CA THR A 125 -0.26 -31.68 0.24
C THR A 125 -0.94 -31.42 -1.11
N ASN A 126 -0.48 -32.11 -2.15
CA ASN A 126 -1.14 -32.10 -3.47
C ASN A 126 -2.50 -32.80 -3.38
N VAL A 127 -3.56 -32.08 -3.67
CA VAL A 127 -4.92 -32.59 -3.67
C VAL A 127 -5.65 -32.23 -4.98
N ALA A 128 -6.74 -32.92 -5.27
CA ALA A 128 -7.62 -32.52 -6.36
C ALA A 128 -8.45 -31.29 -5.93
N HIS A 129 -8.64 -30.35 -6.87
CA HIS A 129 -9.48 -29.18 -6.65
C HIS A 129 -10.55 -29.10 -7.76
N ASN A 130 -11.70 -28.56 -7.39
CA ASN A 130 -12.87 -28.51 -8.27
C ASN A 130 -13.05 -27.13 -8.89
N THR A 131 -13.74 -27.08 -10.02
CA THR A 131 -14.24 -25.85 -10.59
C THR A 131 -15.03 -25.07 -9.54
N GLY A 132 -14.74 -23.78 -9.41
CA GLY A 132 -15.34 -22.89 -8.41
C GLY A 132 -14.55 -22.77 -7.10
N ASP A 133 -13.55 -23.63 -6.84
CA ASP A 133 -12.69 -23.46 -5.67
C ASP A 133 -11.98 -22.12 -5.73
N ALA A 134 -11.89 -21.45 -4.57
CA ALA A 134 -11.22 -20.17 -4.45
C ALA A 134 -9.70 -20.33 -4.66
N VAL A 135 -9.12 -19.38 -5.39
CA VAL A 135 -7.70 -19.27 -5.67
C VAL A 135 -7.23 -17.90 -5.19
N SER A 136 -6.32 -17.89 -4.22
CA SER A 136 -5.77 -16.66 -3.63
C SER A 136 -4.29 -16.52 -3.95
N GLU A 137 -3.83 -15.28 -4.06
CA GLU A 137 -2.41 -14.97 -4.23
C GLU A 137 -1.68 -15.14 -2.89
N VAL A 138 -0.46 -15.66 -2.96
CA VAL A 138 0.48 -15.72 -1.85
C VAL A 138 1.88 -15.28 -2.27
N GLN A 139 2.58 -14.61 -1.38
CA GLN A 139 3.96 -14.16 -1.60
C GLN A 139 4.88 -14.94 -0.66
N GLY A 140 5.85 -15.64 -1.25
CA GLY A 140 6.90 -16.34 -0.52
C GLY A 140 8.26 -15.71 -0.77
N THR A 141 9.22 -15.90 0.15
CA THR A 141 10.60 -15.43 -0.03
C THR A 141 11.39 -16.31 -0.99
N GLY A 142 10.90 -17.51 -1.29
CA GLY A 142 11.60 -18.48 -2.13
C GLY A 142 12.68 -19.29 -1.40
N GLY A 143 12.88 -19.07 -0.10
CA GLY A 143 13.81 -19.83 0.72
C GLY A 143 14.12 -19.19 2.07
N ALA A 144 14.76 -19.95 2.95
CA ALA A 144 15.19 -19.48 4.26
C ALA A 144 16.13 -18.28 4.15
N LEU A 145 15.93 -17.27 5.00
CA LEU A 145 16.72 -16.03 5.07
C LEU A 145 16.87 -15.27 3.73
N THR A 146 16.02 -15.60 2.76
CA THR A 146 15.95 -14.88 1.49
C THR A 146 15.12 -13.61 1.67
N ILE A 147 15.63 -12.49 1.17
CA ILE A 147 14.91 -11.20 1.25
C ILE A 147 13.95 -11.11 0.07
N GLY A 148 12.66 -11.04 0.38
CA GLY A 148 11.59 -10.72 -0.55
C GLY A 148 11.18 -9.24 -0.46
N THR A 149 10.50 -8.77 -1.49
CA THR A 149 9.81 -7.48 -1.48
C THR A 149 8.31 -7.74 -1.42
N VAL A 150 7.60 -7.06 -0.52
CA VAL A 150 6.14 -7.17 -0.44
C VAL A 150 5.53 -6.40 -1.61
N LEU A 151 4.63 -7.06 -2.33
CA LEU A 151 3.90 -6.48 -3.45
C LEU A 151 2.50 -6.08 -3.03
N PHE A 152 1.94 -5.07 -3.72
CA PHE A 152 0.54 -4.65 -3.60
C PHE A 152 0.01 -4.33 -5.00
N ASN A 153 -1.23 -4.69 -5.32
CA ASN A 153 -1.77 -4.63 -6.68
C ASN A 153 -2.94 -3.64 -6.85
N ASN A 154 -3.43 -3.08 -5.76
CA ASN A 154 -4.57 -2.18 -5.77
C ASN A 154 -4.25 -0.85 -5.12
N THR A 155 -4.82 0.20 -5.69
CA THR A 155 -4.86 1.55 -5.12
C THR A 155 -6.32 1.91 -4.88
N ASP A 156 -6.70 2.09 -3.62
CA ASP A 156 -8.07 2.50 -3.26
C ASP A 156 -8.28 3.97 -3.60
N PHE A 157 -7.38 4.80 -3.12
CA PHE A 157 -7.33 6.23 -3.41
C PHE A 157 -5.92 6.77 -3.11
N SER A 158 -5.52 7.80 -3.88
CA SER A 158 -4.21 8.42 -3.68
C SER A 158 -4.21 9.87 -4.19
N ASN A 159 -3.33 10.68 -3.59
CA ASN A 159 -3.04 12.04 -4.01
C ASN A 159 -1.59 12.38 -3.65
N GLY A 160 -0.72 12.54 -4.64
CA GLY A 160 0.70 12.84 -4.42
C GLY A 160 1.51 11.69 -3.79
N VAL A 161 0.91 10.50 -3.67
CA VAL A 161 1.57 9.22 -3.37
C VAL A 161 1.03 8.21 -4.35
N SER A 162 1.89 7.49 -5.06
CA SER A 162 1.47 6.51 -6.07
C SER A 162 2.22 5.19 -5.94
N ALA A 163 1.65 4.11 -6.50
CA ALA A 163 2.33 2.84 -6.64
C ALA A 163 3.29 2.86 -7.85
N SER A 164 4.44 2.19 -7.74
CA SER A 164 5.29 1.91 -8.90
C SER A 164 4.61 0.96 -9.88
N ALA A 165 5.06 0.95 -11.13
CA ALA A 165 4.47 0.10 -12.18
C ALA A 165 4.58 -1.41 -11.89
N ASP A 166 5.58 -1.83 -11.11
CA ASP A 166 5.80 -3.20 -10.64
C ASP A 166 5.14 -3.50 -9.30
N TYR A 167 4.40 -2.53 -8.73
CA TYR A 167 3.70 -2.64 -7.46
C TYR A 167 4.57 -3.00 -6.25
N SER A 168 5.88 -2.71 -6.32
CA SER A 168 6.86 -3.06 -5.28
C SER A 168 7.16 -1.92 -4.31
N LYS A 169 6.74 -0.69 -4.62
CA LYS A 169 7.08 0.51 -3.85
C LYS A 169 6.09 1.65 -4.03
N LEU A 170 6.00 2.50 -3.03
CA LEU A 170 5.36 3.82 -3.11
C LEU A 170 6.33 4.85 -3.68
N ILE A 171 5.80 5.82 -4.42
CA ILE A 171 6.51 6.98 -4.96
C ILE A 171 5.86 8.23 -4.38
N PHE A 172 6.65 9.16 -3.87
CA PHE A 172 6.19 10.39 -3.23
C PHE A 172 6.45 11.60 -4.12
N ASP A 173 5.39 12.28 -4.56
CA ASP A 173 5.53 13.48 -5.41
C ASP A 173 5.93 14.72 -4.62
N ASN A 174 5.64 14.75 -3.32
CA ASN A 174 5.82 15.91 -2.46
C ASN A 174 6.77 15.59 -1.29
N PRO A 175 7.74 16.47 -1.00
CA PRO A 175 8.61 16.29 0.16
C PRO A 175 7.84 16.53 1.45
N GLY A 176 8.22 15.82 2.52
CA GLY A 176 7.59 15.97 3.82
C GLY A 176 7.88 14.84 4.78
N ILE A 177 7.26 14.92 5.95
CA ILE A 177 7.18 13.82 6.91
C ILE A 177 5.86 13.10 6.66
N TYR A 178 5.95 11.79 6.45
CA TYR A 178 4.79 10.91 6.24
C TYR A 178 4.69 9.89 7.36
N ASN A 179 3.46 9.61 7.76
CA ASN A 179 3.12 8.44 8.56
C ASN A 179 2.77 7.30 7.61
N ILE A 180 3.47 6.17 7.74
CA ILE A 180 3.22 4.96 6.96
C ILE A 180 2.78 3.86 7.92
N GLN A 181 1.62 3.28 7.64
CA GLN A 181 1.06 2.19 8.41
C GLN A 181 0.86 0.98 7.51
N ILE A 182 1.19 -0.19 8.03
CA ILE A 182 0.98 -1.46 7.33
C ILE A 182 0.33 -2.48 8.25
N SER A 183 -0.38 -3.40 7.62
CA SER A 183 -0.89 -4.63 8.22
C SER A 183 -0.69 -5.76 7.21
N VAL A 184 0.05 -6.81 7.60
CA VAL A 184 0.43 -7.93 6.74
C VAL A 184 -0.11 -9.21 7.33
N GLN A 185 -0.79 -10.04 6.52
CA GLN A 185 -1.29 -11.35 6.92
C GLN A 185 -0.24 -12.44 6.63
N LEU A 186 0.21 -13.12 7.67
CA LEU A 186 1.22 -14.17 7.61
C LEU A 186 0.58 -15.53 7.84
N LEU A 187 0.95 -16.53 7.03
CA LEU A 187 0.56 -17.93 7.17
C LEU A 187 1.78 -18.83 7.20
N ASN A 188 1.71 -19.89 8.03
CA ASN A 188 2.71 -20.95 8.09
C ASN A 188 2.02 -22.32 7.93
N PHE A 189 2.40 -23.04 6.88
CA PHE A 189 1.82 -24.34 6.54
C PHE A 189 2.63 -25.54 7.11
N THR A 190 3.67 -25.28 7.90
CA THR A 190 4.54 -26.31 8.46
C THR A 190 4.25 -26.64 9.92
N THR A 191 4.85 -27.70 10.43
CA THR A 191 4.70 -28.15 11.82
C THR A 191 5.69 -27.48 12.78
N SER A 192 6.54 -26.59 12.29
CA SER A 192 7.49 -25.81 13.08
C SER A 192 7.09 -24.33 13.03
N GLU A 193 7.35 -23.62 14.11
CA GLU A 193 7.24 -22.17 14.16
C GLU A 193 8.26 -21.51 13.24
N ASP A 194 7.99 -20.29 12.82
CA ASP A 194 8.85 -19.54 11.90
C ASP A 194 8.82 -18.06 12.25
N ASN A 195 10.00 -17.43 12.31
CA ASN A 195 10.08 -15.99 12.52
C ASN A 195 10.09 -15.26 11.18
N VAL A 196 9.23 -14.28 11.07
CA VAL A 196 9.18 -13.37 9.95
C VAL A 196 9.67 -12.00 10.40
N THR A 197 10.66 -11.47 9.70
CA THR A 197 11.15 -10.11 9.89
C THR A 197 10.68 -9.25 8.71
N LEU A 198 10.10 -8.08 8.99
CA LEU A 198 9.65 -7.12 8.00
C LEU A 198 10.20 -5.74 8.34
N TRP A 199 10.67 -4.97 7.33
CA TRP A 199 11.22 -3.63 7.50
C TRP A 199 10.98 -2.77 6.29
N PHE A 200 11.19 -1.45 6.45
CA PHE A 200 11.06 -0.48 5.37
C PHE A 200 12.41 -0.16 4.72
N ARG A 201 12.34 0.15 3.43
CA ARG A 201 13.44 0.66 2.61
C ARG A 201 13.08 1.98 1.95
N GLN A 202 13.98 2.95 2.02
CA GLN A 202 13.87 4.20 1.27
C GLN A 202 14.89 4.20 0.16
N ASN A 203 14.45 4.35 -1.09
CA ASN A 203 15.31 4.31 -2.29
C ASN A 203 16.19 3.04 -2.35
N GLY A 204 15.66 1.91 -1.87
CA GLY A 204 16.36 0.63 -1.83
C GLY A 204 17.31 0.45 -0.65
N ILE A 205 17.47 1.43 0.23
CA ILE A 205 18.34 1.38 1.42
C ILE A 205 17.47 1.12 2.66
N ASP A 206 17.91 0.19 3.52
CA ASP A 206 17.18 -0.16 4.74
C ASP A 206 17.08 1.05 5.69
N ILE A 207 15.85 1.34 6.16
CA ILE A 207 15.62 2.39 7.15
C ILE A 207 16.01 1.85 8.54
N PRO A 208 16.95 2.47 9.25
CA PRO A 208 17.34 2.02 10.59
C PRO A 208 16.13 2.01 11.55
N ALA A 209 16.08 1.00 12.43
CA ALA A 209 15.04 0.82 13.44
C ALA A 209 13.60 0.70 12.90
N SER A 210 13.43 0.29 11.63
CA SER A 210 12.12 0.05 11.01
C SER A 210 11.70 -1.42 10.99
N ALA A 211 12.54 -2.32 11.51
CA ALA A 211 12.25 -3.75 11.49
C ALA A 211 11.35 -4.18 12.64
N SER A 212 10.47 -5.13 12.37
CA SER A 212 9.69 -5.89 13.35
C SER A 212 9.78 -7.37 13.05
N ILE A 213 9.78 -8.17 14.12
CA ILE A 213 9.84 -9.63 14.06
C ILE A 213 8.57 -10.18 14.66
N GLU A 214 7.94 -11.11 13.93
CA GLU A 214 6.74 -11.83 14.40
C GLU A 214 6.97 -13.34 14.26
N GLU A 215 6.72 -14.06 15.34
CA GLU A 215 6.70 -15.51 15.34
C GLU A 215 5.36 -16.02 14.80
N VAL A 216 5.39 -16.71 13.68
CA VAL A 216 4.23 -17.33 13.07
C VAL A 216 4.13 -18.77 13.55
N ASN A 217 3.07 -19.07 14.29
CA ASN A 217 2.85 -20.39 14.87
C ASN A 217 2.87 -21.47 13.78
N SER A 218 3.23 -22.68 14.20
CA SER A 218 3.07 -23.89 13.39
C SER A 218 1.60 -24.16 13.04
N LYS A 219 1.35 -24.89 11.96
CA LYS A 219 0.00 -25.37 11.62
C LYS A 219 -0.58 -26.26 12.72
N HIS A 220 -1.89 -26.19 12.92
CA HIS A 220 -2.65 -27.09 13.79
C HIS A 220 -3.58 -27.96 12.93
N GLY A 221 -3.28 -29.26 12.84
CA GLY A 221 -3.98 -30.17 11.94
C GLY A 221 -3.82 -29.75 10.48
N THR A 222 -4.92 -29.44 9.79
CA THR A 222 -4.92 -28.95 8.41
C THR A 222 -4.93 -27.43 8.31
N SER A 223 -5.16 -26.71 9.42
CA SER A 223 -5.22 -25.26 9.45
C SER A 223 -3.81 -24.67 9.57
N PRO A 224 -3.40 -23.72 8.68
CA PRO A 224 -2.13 -23.04 8.81
C PRO A 224 -2.07 -22.21 10.10
N GLY A 225 -0.87 -22.04 10.65
CA GLY A 225 -0.62 -21.01 11.65
C GLY A 225 -0.82 -19.63 11.01
N ALA A 226 -1.41 -18.68 11.74
CA ALA A 226 -1.72 -17.35 11.21
C ALA A 226 -1.33 -16.26 12.20
N ARG A 227 -0.79 -15.14 11.67
CA ARG A 227 -0.46 -13.93 12.41
C ARG A 227 -0.72 -12.70 11.56
N ILE A 228 -0.93 -11.59 12.23
CA ILE A 228 -0.96 -10.27 11.61
C ILE A 228 0.21 -9.48 12.18
N LEU A 229 1.12 -9.05 11.30
CA LEU A 229 2.20 -8.14 11.62
C LEU A 229 1.78 -6.74 11.21
N ALA A 230 1.78 -5.81 12.16
CA ALA A 230 1.44 -4.41 11.92
C ALA A 230 2.59 -3.50 12.33
N LEU A 231 2.91 -2.53 11.48
CA LEU A 231 3.94 -1.53 11.72
C LEU A 231 3.41 -0.12 11.42
N ASN A 232 3.95 0.83 12.17
CA ASN A 232 3.70 2.24 11.95
C ASN A 232 5.03 3.00 12.10
N ILE A 233 5.41 3.75 11.07
CA ILE A 233 6.61 4.59 11.09
C ILE A 233 6.33 6.00 10.60
N TYR A 234 7.15 6.94 11.06
CA TYR A 234 7.28 8.26 10.46
C TYR A 234 8.57 8.29 9.64
N VAL A 235 8.47 8.75 8.40
CA VAL A 235 9.61 8.84 7.49
C VAL A 235 9.66 10.22 6.84
N SER A 236 10.88 10.75 6.72
CA SER A 236 11.14 11.98 5.95
C SER A 236 11.47 11.59 4.52
N VAL A 237 10.73 12.14 3.56
CA VAL A 237 10.94 11.90 2.14
C VAL A 237 11.17 13.19 1.37
N ALA A 238 12.01 13.12 0.32
CA ALA A 238 12.11 14.14 -0.72
C ALA A 238 11.12 13.82 -1.86
N ALA A 239 10.87 14.80 -2.73
CA ALA A 239 10.08 14.55 -3.93
C ALA A 239 10.80 13.54 -4.85
N GLY A 240 10.07 12.51 -5.28
CA GLY A 240 10.59 11.40 -6.08
C GLY A 240 11.17 10.24 -5.26
N ASP A 241 11.28 10.36 -3.94
CA ASP A 241 11.70 9.24 -3.09
C ASP A 241 10.71 8.08 -3.18
N THR A 242 11.23 6.88 -2.95
CA THR A 242 10.45 5.64 -2.93
C THR A 242 10.55 4.94 -1.58
N ILE A 243 9.43 4.35 -1.13
CA ILE A 243 9.39 3.47 0.04
C ILE A 243 8.90 2.10 -0.40
N SER A 244 9.64 1.07 -0.02
CA SER A 244 9.27 -0.34 -0.21
C SER A 244 9.31 -1.10 1.12
N LEU A 245 8.67 -2.27 1.13
CA LEU A 245 8.67 -3.20 2.24
C LEU A 245 9.52 -4.41 1.86
N ALA A 246 10.54 -4.67 2.66
CA ALA A 246 11.34 -5.89 2.57
C ALA A 246 10.95 -6.84 3.71
N TRP A 247 11.04 -8.13 3.46
CA TRP A 247 10.75 -9.15 4.46
C TRP A 247 11.58 -10.40 4.26
N THR A 248 11.72 -11.18 5.31
CA THR A 248 12.36 -12.49 5.27
C THR A 248 11.69 -13.43 6.27
N SER A 249 11.83 -14.72 6.03
CA SER A 249 11.42 -15.80 6.93
C SER A 249 12.66 -16.62 7.28
N ASP A 250 12.85 -16.96 8.56
CA ASP A 250 14.03 -17.68 9.03
C ASP A 250 14.15 -19.06 8.39
N THR A 251 13.00 -19.73 8.18
CA THR A 251 12.95 -21.06 7.57
C THR A 251 12.49 -21.03 6.11
N GLY A 252 11.95 -19.91 5.62
CA GLY A 252 11.32 -19.79 4.29
C GLY A 252 9.93 -20.43 4.20
N ASN A 253 9.34 -20.84 5.32
CA ASN A 253 8.07 -21.58 5.37
C ASN A 253 6.84 -20.69 5.55
N SER A 254 7.03 -19.44 5.96
CA SER A 254 5.94 -18.47 6.07
C SER A 254 5.70 -17.77 4.75
N VAL A 255 4.45 -17.41 4.52
CA VAL A 255 4.01 -16.65 3.35
C VAL A 255 3.14 -15.47 3.77
N ILE A 256 3.12 -14.44 2.96
CA ILE A 256 2.13 -13.36 3.01
C ILE A 256 0.97 -13.79 2.11
N ALA A 257 -0.25 -13.82 2.63
CA ALA A 257 -1.38 -14.44 1.93
C ALA A 257 -2.67 -13.63 1.99
N THR A 258 -3.36 -13.60 0.86
CA THR A 258 -4.75 -13.14 0.76
C THR A 258 -5.70 -14.25 1.18
N TYR A 259 -6.73 -13.93 1.95
CA TYR A 259 -7.82 -14.86 2.24
C TYR A 259 -9.00 -14.60 1.30
N PRO A 260 -9.62 -15.66 0.73
CA PRO A 260 -10.78 -15.51 -0.11
C PRO A 260 -12.01 -15.02 0.67
N PRO A 261 -13.05 -14.54 -0.01
CA PRO A 261 -14.31 -14.22 0.63
C PRO A 261 -14.90 -15.42 1.37
N GLY A 262 -15.44 -15.19 2.56
CA GLY A 262 -16.11 -16.24 3.32
C GLY A 262 -17.54 -16.47 2.86
N THR A 263 -18.02 -17.71 3.00
CA THR A 263 -19.37 -18.11 2.63
C THR A 263 -20.28 -18.38 3.85
N ALA A 264 -19.69 -18.67 5.01
CA ALA A 264 -20.42 -18.92 6.24
C ALA A 264 -19.59 -18.53 7.50
N PRO A 265 -19.75 -17.32 8.06
CA PRO A 265 -20.59 -16.23 7.59
C PRO A 265 -20.09 -15.62 6.29
N VAL A 266 -20.96 -14.96 5.53
CA VAL A 266 -20.57 -14.22 4.36
C VAL A 266 -19.78 -12.98 4.80
N HIS A 267 -18.55 -12.85 4.28
CA HIS A 267 -17.68 -11.69 4.51
C HIS A 267 -16.78 -11.44 3.28
N PRO A 268 -16.26 -10.21 3.09
CA PRO A 268 -15.34 -9.92 2.00
C PRO A 268 -14.01 -10.67 2.17
N SER A 269 -13.18 -10.69 1.11
CA SER A 269 -11.79 -11.13 1.18
C SER A 269 -10.99 -10.33 2.21
N SER A 270 -9.94 -10.95 2.76
CA SER A 270 -8.97 -10.23 3.59
C SER A 270 -7.70 -10.05 2.78
N PRO A 271 -7.30 -8.81 2.48
CA PRO A 271 -6.08 -8.53 1.74
C PRO A 271 -4.84 -9.08 2.43
N ALA A 272 -3.86 -9.54 1.65
CA ALA A 272 -2.55 -9.98 2.18
C ALA A 272 -1.79 -8.83 2.85
N LEU A 273 -1.96 -7.63 2.32
CA LEU A 273 -1.36 -6.39 2.82
C LEU A 273 -2.39 -5.26 2.73
N ILE A 274 -2.46 -4.44 3.76
CA ILE A 274 -3.03 -3.09 3.72
C ILE A 274 -1.91 -2.12 4.05
N LEU A 275 -1.74 -1.08 3.22
CA LEU A 275 -0.71 -0.07 3.39
C LEU A 275 -1.33 1.31 3.19
N THR A 276 -1.07 2.21 4.14
CA THR A 276 -1.48 3.61 4.04
C THR A 276 -0.30 4.53 4.24
N ALA A 277 -0.27 5.62 3.49
CA ALA A 277 0.69 6.71 3.65
C ALA A 277 -0.08 8.02 3.80
N GLN A 278 0.25 8.80 4.81
CA GLN A 278 -0.40 10.07 5.11
C GLN A 278 0.64 11.14 5.38
N PHE A 279 0.52 12.28 4.71
CA PHE A 279 1.34 13.46 4.99
C PHE A 279 1.05 13.99 6.39
N VAL A 280 2.09 14.29 7.15
CA VAL A 280 2.01 14.82 8.51
C VAL A 280 2.42 16.28 8.56
N SER A 281 3.59 16.60 8.01
CA SER A 281 4.11 17.97 7.98
C SER A 281 5.11 18.19 6.87
N ALA A 282 5.34 19.45 6.50
CA ALA A 282 6.51 19.81 5.71
C ALA A 282 7.80 19.50 6.47
N LEU A 283 8.90 19.36 5.72
CA LEU A 283 10.23 19.24 6.35
C LEU A 283 10.53 20.52 7.13
N PRO A 284 11.20 20.41 8.28
CA PRO A 284 11.74 21.59 8.97
C PRO A 284 12.64 22.38 8.03
N ALA A 285 12.56 23.71 8.11
CA ALA A 285 13.40 24.62 7.33
C ALA A 285 14.85 24.57 7.80
#